data_2e14bbd4cf07abb9f6d95c4a09c10c32
#
_entry.id   2e14bbd4cf07abb9f6d95c4a09c10c32
#
_cell.length_a   1.000
_cell.length_b   1.000
_cell.length_c   1.000
_cell.angle_alpha   90.00
_cell.angle_beta   90.00
_cell.angle_gamma   90.00
#
_symmetry.space_group_name_H-M   'P 1'
#
loop_
_entity.id
_entity.type
_entity.pdbx_description
1 polymer ?
#
loop_
_entity_poly.entity_id
_entity_poly.type
_entity_poly.pdbx_seq_one_letter_code
_entity_poly.pdbx_strand_id
1 'polypeptide(L)'
;PGPPGAGKSTVVDRLTARLRADGAMVGIVAVDPSSPFTGGAVLGDRIRMQAHALDPGVFIRSMATRGSLGGLSRATGEVIKLLLAFGHAWVLVETVGVGQTELDIMRLADTTVVVLVPESGDAIQTMKAGLMEAADVFVVNKADRAGAPALMAELRFAAHLHASSPTTPRDVEWEIPVLSCQAQTDVGIAELLGEIQRHCSALDDGGGLERR
;
A
#
# COMPACT_ATOMS: atom_id res chain seq x y z
N PRO A 1 -1.54 -2.55 -1.70
CA PRO A 1 -2.36 -3.60 -2.36
C PRO A 1 -2.85 -4.66 -1.38
N GLY A 2 -3.70 -5.58 -1.87
CA GLY A 2 -4.28 -6.66 -1.08
C GLY A 2 -5.72 -6.97 -1.51
N PRO A 3 -6.31 -8.12 -1.08
CA PRO A 3 -7.62 -8.54 -1.52
C PRO A 3 -8.73 -7.55 -1.14
N PRO A 4 -9.87 -7.58 -1.84
CA PRO A 4 -11.05 -6.83 -1.44
C PRO A 4 -11.44 -7.15 0.01
N GLY A 5 -11.86 -6.14 0.77
CA GLY A 5 -12.24 -6.33 2.17
C GLY A 5 -11.09 -6.48 3.18
N ALA A 6 -9.82 -6.45 2.74
CA ALA A 6 -8.67 -6.51 3.66
C ALA A 6 -8.54 -5.29 4.58
N GLY A 7 -9.27 -4.21 4.30
CA GLY A 7 -9.24 -2.99 5.11
C GLY A 7 -8.13 -2.00 4.71
N LYS A 8 -7.69 -2.04 3.46
CA LYS A 8 -6.67 -1.12 2.91
C LYS A 8 -7.01 0.34 3.17
N SER A 9 -8.22 0.78 2.82
CA SER A 9 -8.69 2.15 3.04
C SER A 9 -8.67 2.55 4.52
N THR A 10 -8.98 1.61 5.43
CA THR A 10 -8.90 1.86 6.88
C THR A 10 -7.44 2.02 7.33
N VAL A 11 -6.52 1.23 6.78
CA VAL A 11 -5.08 1.39 7.05
C VAL A 11 -4.59 2.74 6.54
N VAL A 12 -4.96 3.14 5.31
CA VAL A 12 -4.62 4.46 4.74
C VAL A 12 -5.18 5.59 5.59
N ASP A 13 -6.44 5.49 6.04
CA ASP A 13 -7.07 6.48 6.92
C ASP A 13 -6.29 6.66 8.24
N ARG A 14 -5.92 5.56 8.90
CA ARG A 14 -5.16 5.60 10.15
C ARG A 14 -3.73 6.11 9.98
N LEU A 15 -3.03 5.70 8.93
CA LEU A 15 -1.71 6.24 8.59
C LEU A 15 -1.80 7.75 8.33
N THR A 16 -2.81 8.20 7.57
CA THR A 16 -3.05 9.62 7.31
C THR A 16 -3.25 10.39 8.61
N ALA A 17 -4.10 9.89 9.53
CA ALA A 17 -4.35 10.54 10.81
C ALA A 17 -3.06 10.71 11.63
N ARG A 18 -2.18 9.70 11.66
CA ARG A 18 -0.89 9.77 12.38
C ARG A 18 0.07 10.74 11.72
N LEU A 19 0.25 10.66 10.40
CA LEU A 19 1.10 11.60 9.66
C LEU A 19 0.63 13.05 9.81
N ARG A 20 -0.69 13.28 9.85
CA ARG A 20 -1.27 14.60 10.10
C ARG A 20 -1.07 15.07 11.54
N ALA A 21 -1.10 14.18 12.51
CA ALA A 21 -0.76 14.52 13.90
C ALA A 21 0.68 15.03 14.05
N ASP A 22 1.60 14.52 13.23
CA ASP A 22 3.00 14.98 13.14
C ASP A 22 3.15 16.23 12.24
N GLY A 23 2.05 16.81 11.73
CA GLY A 23 2.05 18.02 10.91
C GLY A 23 2.41 17.80 9.43
N ALA A 24 2.61 16.56 8.98
CA ALA A 24 2.98 16.28 7.59
C ALA A 24 1.81 16.55 6.61
N MET A 25 2.09 17.11 5.43
CA MET A 25 1.13 17.17 4.34
C MET A 25 1.05 15.81 3.64
N VAL A 26 -0.18 15.30 3.42
CA VAL A 26 -0.44 13.95 2.89
C VAL A 26 -1.28 14.01 1.62
N GLY A 27 -0.77 13.45 0.54
CA GLY A 27 -1.55 13.16 -0.67
C GLY A 27 -2.09 11.73 -0.62
N ILE A 28 -3.36 11.53 -0.99
CA ILE A 28 -3.97 10.22 -1.12
C ILE A 28 -4.43 10.04 -2.57
N VAL A 29 -3.92 9.02 -3.24
CA VAL A 29 -4.30 8.65 -4.61
C VAL A 29 -5.01 7.30 -4.56
N ALA A 30 -6.33 7.30 -4.70
CA ALA A 30 -7.14 6.09 -4.75
C ALA A 30 -7.28 5.65 -6.21
N VAL A 31 -6.77 4.48 -6.53
CA VAL A 31 -6.78 3.92 -7.88
C VAL A 31 -7.80 2.80 -7.96
N ASP A 32 -8.92 3.07 -8.65
CA ASP A 32 -10.04 2.15 -8.81
C ASP A 32 -10.15 1.64 -10.24
N PRO A 33 -10.61 0.38 -10.45
CA PRO A 33 -11.10 -0.03 -11.74
C PRO A 33 -12.28 0.86 -12.13
N SER A 34 -12.34 1.27 -13.39
CA SER A 34 -13.48 2.07 -13.90
C SER A 34 -14.78 1.32 -13.73
N SER A 35 -15.82 2.01 -13.26
CA SER A 35 -17.18 1.50 -13.33
C SER A 35 -17.53 1.24 -14.81
N PRO A 36 -17.97 0.02 -15.17
CA PRO A 36 -18.38 -0.28 -16.54
C PRO A 36 -19.60 0.55 -16.98
N PHE A 37 -20.35 1.14 -16.04
CA PHE A 37 -21.57 1.91 -16.32
C PHE A 37 -21.33 3.42 -16.41
N THR A 38 -20.43 3.98 -15.62
CA THR A 38 -20.22 5.43 -15.54
C THR A 38 -18.88 5.88 -16.11
N GLY A 39 -17.94 4.97 -16.36
CA GLY A 39 -16.59 5.28 -16.81
C GLY A 39 -15.75 6.07 -15.80
N GLY A 40 -16.30 6.35 -14.62
CA GLY A 40 -15.64 7.07 -13.53
C GLY A 40 -15.22 6.17 -12.37
N ALA A 41 -14.43 6.67 -11.44
CA ALA A 41 -14.10 6.02 -10.19
C ALA A 41 -15.40 5.77 -9.38
N VAL A 42 -15.51 4.60 -8.75
CA VAL A 42 -16.64 4.27 -7.92
C VAL A 42 -16.64 5.19 -6.70
N LEU A 43 -17.75 5.90 -6.45
CA LEU A 43 -17.90 6.91 -5.37
C LEU A 43 -17.64 6.38 -3.95
N GLY A 44 -17.52 5.06 -3.77
CA GLY A 44 -17.39 4.41 -2.47
C GLY A 44 -16.16 4.84 -1.66
N ASP A 45 -15.04 5.18 -2.31
CA ASP A 45 -13.80 5.51 -1.60
C ASP A 45 -13.79 6.94 -1.03
N ARG A 46 -14.44 7.89 -1.70
CA ARG A 46 -14.61 9.24 -1.14
C ARG A 46 -15.42 9.25 0.15
N ILE A 47 -16.38 8.34 0.31
CA ILE A 47 -17.20 8.24 1.52
C ILE A 47 -16.39 7.70 2.69
N ARG A 48 -15.41 6.82 2.44
CA ARG A 48 -14.59 6.21 3.49
C ARG A 48 -13.53 7.16 4.05
N MET A 49 -13.09 8.16 3.27
CA MET A 49 -12.07 9.14 3.66
C MET A 49 -12.65 10.51 4.03
N GLN A 50 -13.95 10.59 4.36
CA GLN A 50 -14.62 11.84 4.75
C GLN A 50 -14.00 12.52 5.98
N ALA A 51 -13.39 11.74 6.87
CA ALA A 51 -12.71 12.26 8.05
C ALA A 51 -11.60 13.26 7.72
N HIS A 52 -10.94 13.11 6.56
CA HIS A 52 -9.83 13.97 6.13
C HIS A 52 -10.22 14.98 5.05
N ALA A 53 -11.47 14.95 4.56
CA ALA A 53 -11.90 15.77 3.41
C ALA A 53 -11.88 17.30 3.68
N LEU A 54 -11.91 17.72 4.95
CA LEU A 54 -11.85 19.10 5.38
C LEU A 54 -10.47 19.50 5.96
N ASP A 55 -9.53 18.56 6.03
CA ASP A 55 -8.18 18.87 6.52
C ASP A 55 -7.38 19.55 5.39
N PRO A 56 -6.93 20.81 5.56
CA PRO A 56 -6.17 21.52 4.53
C PRO A 56 -4.80 20.91 4.24
N GLY A 57 -4.29 20.02 5.10
CA GLY A 57 -3.05 19.29 4.89
C GLY A 57 -3.23 17.94 4.21
N VAL A 58 -4.47 17.59 3.78
CA VAL A 58 -4.76 16.33 3.08
C VAL A 58 -5.34 16.63 1.69
N PHE A 59 -4.73 16.07 0.67
CA PHE A 59 -5.27 16.09 -0.70
C PHE A 59 -5.70 14.68 -1.10
N ILE A 60 -6.93 14.52 -1.60
CA ILE A 60 -7.47 13.22 -2.01
C ILE A 60 -7.85 13.24 -3.48
N ARG A 61 -7.33 12.29 -4.26
CA ARG A 61 -7.63 12.12 -5.67
C ARG A 61 -7.99 10.68 -6.00
N SER A 62 -9.19 10.46 -6.57
CA SER A 62 -9.56 9.17 -7.15
C SER A 62 -9.20 9.15 -8.64
N MET A 63 -8.62 8.05 -9.08
CA MET A 63 -8.22 7.79 -10.47
C MET A 63 -8.89 6.52 -10.97
N ALA A 64 -9.32 6.51 -12.24
CA ALA A 64 -10.02 5.37 -12.84
C ALA A 64 -9.32 4.91 -14.12
N THR A 65 -9.33 3.60 -14.39
CA THR A 65 -8.59 2.97 -15.50
C THR A 65 -9.06 3.37 -16.89
N ARG A 66 -10.29 3.79 -17.08
CA ARG A 66 -10.91 4.19 -18.36
C ARG A 66 -10.53 3.30 -19.57
N GLY A 67 -10.35 1.98 -19.31
CA GLY A 67 -10.05 0.99 -20.36
C GLY A 67 -8.59 0.95 -20.86
N SER A 68 -7.68 1.76 -20.32
CA SER A 68 -6.26 1.75 -20.69
C SER A 68 -5.38 1.42 -19.49
N LEU A 69 -4.87 0.20 -19.42
CA LEU A 69 -4.07 -0.29 -18.29
C LEU A 69 -2.77 0.51 -18.11
N GLY A 70 -1.98 0.67 -19.14
CA GLY A 70 -0.71 1.42 -19.08
C GLY A 70 -0.88 2.94 -18.88
N GLY A 71 -2.02 3.51 -19.33
CA GLY A 71 -2.31 4.94 -19.17
C GLY A 71 -2.58 5.36 -17.72
N LEU A 72 -3.16 4.48 -16.90
CA LEU A 72 -3.42 4.77 -15.49
C LEU A 72 -2.12 4.86 -14.69
N SER A 73 -1.22 3.90 -14.87
CA SER A 73 0.08 3.89 -14.20
C SER A 73 0.86 5.18 -14.48
N ARG A 74 0.93 5.62 -15.74
CA ARG A 74 1.58 6.87 -16.13
C ARG A 74 0.93 8.09 -15.48
N ALA A 75 -0.39 8.22 -15.56
CA ALA A 75 -1.11 9.34 -14.97
C ALA A 75 -1.00 9.37 -13.44
N THR A 76 -0.94 8.21 -12.78
CA THR A 76 -0.70 8.10 -11.34
C THR A 76 0.70 8.62 -11.00
N GLY A 77 1.74 8.25 -11.75
CA GLY A 77 3.10 8.77 -11.54
C GLY A 77 3.18 10.28 -11.71
N GLU A 78 2.47 10.85 -12.70
CA GLU A 78 2.42 12.30 -12.88
C GLU A 78 1.73 13.01 -11.70
N VAL A 79 0.65 12.44 -11.16
CA VAL A 79 -0.04 12.99 -9.97
C VAL A 79 0.85 12.90 -8.73
N ILE A 80 1.58 11.80 -8.52
CA ILE A 80 2.54 11.67 -7.41
C ILE A 80 3.58 12.79 -7.48
N LYS A 81 4.22 12.99 -8.65
CA LYS A 81 5.22 14.05 -8.85
C LYS A 81 4.66 15.44 -8.57
N LEU A 82 3.44 15.71 -9.01
CA LEU A 82 2.78 17.00 -8.72
C LEU A 82 2.55 17.18 -7.21
N LEU A 83 2.05 16.17 -6.51
CA LEU A 83 1.82 16.24 -5.06
C LEU A 83 3.12 16.52 -4.30
N LEU A 84 4.20 15.81 -4.64
CA LEU A 84 5.53 16.05 -4.07
C LEU A 84 6.01 17.48 -4.36
N ALA A 85 5.84 17.98 -5.59
CA ALA A 85 6.21 19.34 -5.95
C ALA A 85 5.38 20.42 -5.22
N PHE A 86 4.15 20.10 -4.82
CA PHE A 86 3.30 20.95 -3.98
C PHE A 86 3.59 20.82 -2.47
N GLY A 87 4.62 20.09 -2.08
CA GLY A 87 5.08 20.00 -0.70
C GLY A 87 4.41 18.90 0.14
N HIS A 88 3.71 17.94 -0.49
CA HIS A 88 3.21 16.79 0.24
C HIS A 88 4.41 15.88 0.58
N ALA A 89 4.71 15.76 1.86
CA ALA A 89 5.81 14.91 2.35
C ALA A 89 5.53 13.42 2.17
N TRP A 90 4.26 13.05 2.10
CA TRP A 90 3.79 11.66 1.94
C TRP A 90 2.74 11.58 0.84
N VAL A 91 2.88 10.59 -0.03
CA VAL A 91 1.84 10.24 -1.01
C VAL A 91 1.45 8.78 -0.82
N LEU A 92 0.24 8.55 -0.33
CA LEU A 92 -0.32 7.21 -0.11
C LEU A 92 -1.13 6.80 -1.34
N VAL A 93 -0.70 5.74 -2.03
CA VAL A 93 -1.40 5.20 -3.20
C VAL A 93 -2.17 3.95 -2.78
N GLU A 94 -3.49 4.02 -2.80
CA GLU A 94 -4.36 2.88 -2.55
C GLU A 94 -4.81 2.25 -3.86
N THR A 95 -4.66 0.92 -3.98
CA THR A 95 -5.16 0.14 -5.12
C THR A 95 -6.29 -0.79 -4.69
N VAL A 96 -7.22 -1.08 -5.61
CA VAL A 96 -8.31 -2.04 -5.39
C VAL A 96 -7.98 -3.35 -6.09
N GLY A 97 -7.72 -4.42 -5.32
CA GLY A 97 -7.44 -5.75 -5.86
C GLY A 97 -5.96 -6.11 -5.89
N VAL A 98 -5.63 -7.09 -6.73
CA VAL A 98 -4.31 -7.75 -6.83
C VAL A 98 -4.02 -8.19 -8.29
N GLY A 99 -4.43 -7.41 -9.26
CA GLY A 99 -4.23 -7.69 -10.69
C GLY A 99 -2.96 -7.08 -11.27
N GLN A 100 -2.82 -7.14 -12.60
CA GLN A 100 -1.66 -6.62 -13.31
C GLN A 100 -1.50 -5.09 -13.18
N THR A 101 -2.62 -4.36 -13.14
CA THR A 101 -2.61 -2.89 -12.97
C THR A 101 -2.03 -2.49 -11.61
N GLU A 102 -2.33 -3.26 -10.58
CA GLU A 102 -1.83 -3.04 -9.23
C GLU A 102 -0.31 -3.24 -9.17
N LEU A 103 0.22 -4.26 -9.86
CA LEU A 103 1.68 -4.49 -9.97
C LEU A 103 2.37 -3.31 -10.66
N ASP A 104 1.79 -2.76 -11.73
CA ASP A 104 2.35 -1.60 -12.43
C ASP A 104 2.37 -0.35 -11.56
N ILE A 105 1.35 -0.17 -10.69
CA ILE A 105 1.27 0.95 -9.75
C ILE A 105 2.25 0.77 -8.59
N MET A 106 2.45 -0.46 -8.11
CA MET A 106 3.43 -0.74 -7.06
C MET A 106 4.85 -0.29 -7.44
N ARG A 107 5.21 -0.38 -8.73
CA ARG A 107 6.50 0.09 -9.23
C ARG A 107 6.71 1.61 -9.18
N LEU A 108 5.65 2.37 -8.90
CA LEU A 108 5.72 3.83 -8.74
C LEU A 108 5.94 4.24 -7.28
N ALA A 109 5.87 3.31 -6.34
CA ALA A 109 5.98 3.58 -4.92
C ALA A 109 7.39 3.22 -4.41
N ASP A 110 7.91 4.04 -3.50
CA ASP A 110 9.17 3.74 -2.80
C ASP A 110 9.01 2.58 -1.83
N THR A 111 7.84 2.47 -1.19
CA THR A 111 7.51 1.40 -0.26
C THR A 111 6.15 0.78 -0.59
N THR A 112 6.13 -0.53 -0.78
CA THR A 112 4.90 -1.30 -1.03
C THR A 112 4.46 -2.05 0.21
N VAL A 113 3.31 -1.67 0.77
CA VAL A 113 2.67 -2.35 1.90
C VAL A 113 1.56 -3.26 1.40
N VAL A 114 1.69 -4.56 1.59
CA VAL A 114 0.66 -5.55 1.23
C VAL A 114 -0.21 -5.86 2.44
N VAL A 115 -1.52 -5.57 2.33
CA VAL A 115 -2.49 -5.76 3.42
C VAL A 115 -3.30 -7.03 3.18
N LEU A 116 -3.23 -7.97 4.10
CA LEU A 116 -3.89 -9.28 4.08
C LEU A 116 -4.81 -9.43 5.30
N VAL A 117 -5.69 -10.41 5.27
CA VAL A 117 -6.56 -10.79 6.41
C VAL A 117 -6.54 -12.31 6.58
N PRO A 118 -6.86 -12.83 7.77
CA PRO A 118 -6.81 -14.27 8.05
C PRO A 118 -7.62 -15.13 7.06
N GLU A 119 -8.68 -14.59 6.50
CA GLU A 119 -9.55 -15.29 5.53
C GLU A 119 -8.96 -15.33 4.11
N SER A 120 -7.78 -14.74 3.90
CA SER A 120 -7.14 -14.66 2.57
C SER A 120 -6.37 -15.94 2.17
N GLY A 121 -6.52 -17.06 2.88
CA GLY A 121 -5.72 -18.28 2.68
C GLY A 121 -5.64 -18.76 1.22
N ASP A 122 -6.77 -18.85 0.51
CA ASP A 122 -6.78 -19.21 -0.91
C ASP A 122 -6.21 -18.12 -1.82
N ALA A 123 -6.38 -16.85 -1.42
CA ALA A 123 -5.83 -15.71 -2.15
C ALA A 123 -4.29 -15.71 -2.10
N ILE A 124 -3.67 -16.15 -1.01
CA ILE A 124 -2.20 -16.25 -0.89
C ILE A 124 -1.63 -17.24 -1.88
N GLN A 125 -2.31 -18.35 -2.15
CA GLN A 125 -1.84 -19.33 -3.15
C GLN A 125 -1.85 -18.75 -4.57
N THR A 126 -2.83 -17.93 -4.90
CA THR A 126 -2.93 -17.24 -6.20
C THR A 126 -2.00 -16.01 -6.27
N MET A 127 -1.74 -15.37 -5.14
CA MET A 127 -0.90 -14.17 -5.00
C MET A 127 0.61 -14.45 -4.99
N LYS A 128 1.03 -15.71 -4.81
CA LYS A 128 2.41 -16.10 -4.45
C LYS A 128 3.52 -15.57 -5.36
N ALA A 129 3.31 -15.38 -6.65
CA ALA A 129 4.42 -15.01 -7.54
C ALA A 129 4.70 -13.49 -7.57
N GLY A 130 3.70 -12.63 -7.80
CA GLY A 130 3.95 -11.21 -8.03
C GLY A 130 3.95 -10.33 -6.77
N LEU A 131 3.13 -10.65 -5.77
CA LEU A 131 3.04 -9.84 -4.55
C LEU A 131 4.24 -10.02 -3.62
N MET A 132 4.82 -11.22 -3.57
CA MET A 132 6.04 -11.48 -2.79
C MET A 132 7.24 -10.72 -3.35
N GLU A 133 7.30 -10.57 -4.68
CA GLU A 133 8.37 -9.82 -5.34
C GLU A 133 8.25 -8.30 -5.14
N ALA A 134 7.02 -7.81 -5.00
CA ALA A 134 6.73 -6.39 -4.93
C ALA A 134 6.52 -5.86 -3.50
N ALA A 135 6.42 -6.74 -2.49
CA ALA A 135 6.17 -6.32 -1.11
C ALA A 135 7.45 -5.90 -0.39
N ASP A 136 7.42 -4.74 0.25
CA ASP A 136 8.44 -4.29 1.19
C ASP A 136 7.98 -4.50 2.64
N VAL A 137 6.66 -4.53 2.90
CA VAL A 137 6.07 -4.79 4.22
C VAL A 137 4.79 -5.62 4.06
N PHE A 138 4.62 -6.67 4.85
CA PHE A 138 3.35 -7.38 4.98
C PHE A 138 2.60 -6.95 6.24
N VAL A 139 1.30 -6.71 6.10
CA VAL A 139 0.39 -6.40 7.21
C VAL A 139 -0.74 -7.41 7.23
N VAL A 140 -0.87 -8.17 8.32
CA VAL A 140 -2.04 -8.98 8.61
C VAL A 140 -3.02 -8.11 9.40
N ASN A 141 -4.00 -7.54 8.70
CA ASN A 141 -5.06 -6.74 9.32
C ASN A 141 -6.17 -7.64 9.87
N LYS A 142 -6.99 -7.09 10.77
CA LYS A 142 -8.01 -7.85 11.53
C LYS A 142 -7.37 -9.02 12.30
N ALA A 143 -6.22 -8.75 12.91
CA ALA A 143 -5.42 -9.74 13.62
C ALA A 143 -6.08 -10.27 14.91
N ASP A 144 -7.22 -9.71 15.31
CA ASP A 144 -8.15 -10.22 16.33
C ASP A 144 -8.87 -11.50 15.90
N ARG A 145 -8.90 -11.81 14.61
CA ARG A 145 -9.60 -12.97 14.07
C ARG A 145 -8.77 -14.25 14.16
N ALA A 146 -9.49 -15.37 14.30
CA ALA A 146 -8.87 -16.69 14.25
C ALA A 146 -8.09 -16.88 12.94
N GLY A 147 -6.91 -17.52 13.00
CA GLY A 147 -6.06 -17.76 11.82
C GLY A 147 -4.98 -16.68 11.59
N ALA A 148 -5.03 -15.51 12.22
CA ALA A 148 -3.98 -14.50 12.05
C ALA A 148 -2.57 -15.00 12.40
N PRO A 149 -2.32 -15.73 13.51
CA PRO A 149 -1.00 -16.27 13.80
C PRO A 149 -0.49 -17.26 12.74
N ALA A 150 -1.36 -18.10 12.21
CA ALA A 150 -1.00 -19.07 11.16
C ALA A 150 -0.61 -18.35 9.85
N LEU A 151 -1.40 -17.37 9.43
CA LEU A 151 -1.11 -16.55 8.27
C LEU A 151 0.21 -15.79 8.42
N MET A 152 0.48 -15.20 9.59
CA MET A 152 1.74 -14.51 9.86
C MET A 152 2.94 -15.45 9.78
N ALA A 153 2.83 -16.67 10.31
CA ALA A 153 3.89 -17.68 10.23
C ALA A 153 4.17 -18.08 8.78
N GLU A 154 3.12 -18.28 7.98
CA GLU A 154 3.24 -18.61 6.55
C GLU A 154 3.92 -17.47 5.77
N LEU A 155 3.54 -16.22 6.01
CA LEU A 155 4.14 -15.05 5.37
C LEU A 155 5.61 -14.88 5.75
N ARG A 156 5.97 -15.06 7.03
CA ARG A 156 7.37 -15.00 7.47
C ARG A 156 8.23 -16.06 6.81
N PHE A 157 7.71 -17.28 6.73
CA PHE A 157 8.40 -18.37 6.04
C PHE A 157 8.61 -18.04 4.54
N ALA A 158 7.57 -17.57 3.87
CA ALA A 158 7.64 -17.19 2.47
C ALA A 158 8.60 -16.01 2.23
N ALA A 159 8.58 -14.97 3.08
CA ALA A 159 9.50 -13.84 3.02
C ALA A 159 10.97 -14.28 3.21
N HIS A 160 11.23 -15.20 4.14
CA HIS A 160 12.57 -15.75 4.36
C HIS A 160 13.08 -16.54 3.15
N LEU A 161 12.23 -17.37 2.54
CA LEU A 161 12.59 -18.10 1.31
C LEU A 161 12.91 -17.16 0.16
N HIS A 162 12.13 -16.08 0.03
CA HIS A 162 12.34 -15.06 -1.01
C HIS A 162 13.65 -14.29 -0.81
N ALA A 163 13.98 -13.92 0.43
CA ALA A 163 15.24 -13.26 0.78
C ALA A 163 16.47 -14.13 0.47
N SER A 164 16.34 -15.44 0.54
CA SER A 164 17.39 -16.41 0.27
C SER A 164 17.57 -16.72 -1.22
N SER A 165 16.72 -16.17 -2.11
CA SER A 165 16.77 -16.46 -3.54
C SER A 165 17.79 -15.55 -4.26
N PRO A 166 18.76 -16.10 -5.01
CA PRO A 166 19.77 -15.30 -5.72
C PRO A 166 19.25 -14.56 -6.93
N THR A 167 17.96 -14.75 -7.29
CA THR A 167 17.38 -14.22 -8.53
C THR A 167 16.65 -12.89 -8.37
N THR A 168 16.52 -12.37 -7.15
CA THR A 168 15.80 -11.11 -6.90
C THR A 168 16.79 -10.00 -6.61
N PRO A 169 17.11 -9.13 -7.60
CA PRO A 169 17.87 -7.91 -7.32
C PRO A 169 17.01 -7.01 -6.42
N ARG A 170 17.50 -6.70 -5.25
CA ARG A 170 16.92 -5.65 -4.38
C ARG A 170 17.84 -4.44 -4.40
N ASP A 171 17.23 -3.26 -4.41
CA ASP A 171 17.98 -2.01 -4.38
C ASP A 171 18.72 -1.82 -3.05
N VAL A 172 18.23 -2.48 -1.99
CA VAL A 172 18.83 -2.49 -0.64
C VAL A 172 18.69 -3.86 0.01
N GLU A 173 19.57 -4.17 0.97
CA GLU A 173 19.43 -5.34 1.84
C GLU A 173 18.30 -5.07 2.85
N TRP A 174 17.13 -5.67 2.60
CA TRP A 174 15.92 -5.47 3.38
C TRP A 174 15.24 -6.80 3.70
N GLU A 175 15.06 -7.08 4.99
CA GLU A 175 14.24 -8.20 5.46
C GLU A 175 12.78 -7.74 5.55
N ILE A 176 11.89 -8.37 4.79
CA ILE A 176 10.47 -7.99 4.74
C ILE A 176 9.80 -8.25 6.09
N PRO A 177 9.36 -7.23 6.84
CA PRO A 177 8.64 -7.43 8.08
C PRO A 177 7.21 -7.91 7.84
N VAL A 178 6.71 -8.75 8.75
CA VAL A 178 5.31 -9.21 8.79
C VAL A 178 4.68 -8.72 10.09
N LEU A 179 3.81 -7.73 9.99
CA LEU A 179 3.19 -7.04 11.10
C LEU A 179 1.74 -7.49 11.30
N SER A 180 1.28 -7.47 12.55
CA SER A 180 -0.14 -7.62 12.89
C SER A 180 -0.79 -6.27 13.09
N CYS A 181 -2.04 -6.11 12.63
CA CYS A 181 -2.76 -4.86 12.73
C CYS A 181 -4.26 -5.08 13.00
N GLN A 182 -4.87 -4.16 13.72
CA GLN A 182 -6.32 -4.00 13.85
C GLN A 182 -6.64 -2.54 13.51
N ALA A 183 -6.71 -2.22 12.22
CA ALA A 183 -6.79 -0.83 11.76
C ALA A 183 -8.03 -0.08 12.29
N GLN A 184 -9.14 -0.77 12.57
CA GLN A 184 -10.34 -0.13 13.14
C GLN A 184 -10.10 0.46 14.53
N THR A 185 -9.27 -0.19 15.34
CA THR A 185 -8.93 0.20 16.72
C THR A 185 -7.56 0.84 16.84
N ASP A 186 -6.92 1.15 15.70
CA ASP A 186 -5.59 1.79 15.62
C ASP A 186 -4.43 0.97 16.21
N VAL A 187 -4.63 -0.34 16.45
CA VAL A 187 -3.59 -1.25 16.96
C VAL A 187 -2.65 -1.65 15.82
N GLY A 188 -1.34 -1.57 16.03
CA GLY A 188 -0.30 -1.94 15.06
C GLY A 188 -0.02 -0.89 13.98
N ILE A 189 -0.74 0.26 13.96
CA ILE A 189 -0.54 1.31 12.94
C ILE A 189 0.73 2.12 13.21
N ALA A 190 1.09 2.36 14.47
CA ALA A 190 2.33 3.05 14.81
C ALA A 190 3.55 2.23 14.38
N GLU A 191 3.53 0.94 14.65
CA GLU A 191 4.57 -0.01 14.26
C GLU A 191 4.70 -0.07 12.73
N LEU A 192 3.56 -0.11 12.02
CA LEU A 192 3.55 -0.08 10.56
C LEU A 192 4.18 1.20 10.03
N LEU A 193 3.82 2.37 10.57
CA LEU A 193 4.43 3.64 10.16
C LEU A 193 5.94 3.64 10.41
N GLY A 194 6.39 3.12 11.56
CA GLY A 194 7.80 2.98 11.88
C GLY A 194 8.57 2.10 10.89
N GLU A 195 7.98 0.98 10.44
CA GLU A 195 8.60 0.11 9.45
C GLU A 195 8.65 0.76 8.05
N ILE A 196 7.62 1.50 7.65
CA ILE A 196 7.65 2.27 6.41
C ILE A 196 8.77 3.32 6.44
N GLN A 197 8.89 4.08 7.53
CA GLN A 197 9.94 5.08 7.71
C GLN A 197 11.33 4.43 7.70
N ARG A 198 11.49 3.27 8.35
CA ARG A 198 12.75 2.52 8.36
C ARG A 198 13.14 2.04 6.96
N HIS A 199 12.16 1.58 6.15
CA HIS A 199 12.41 1.20 4.76
C HIS A 199 12.82 2.42 3.91
N CYS A 200 12.13 3.55 4.05
CA CYS A 200 12.50 4.79 3.35
C CYS A 200 13.95 5.21 3.69
N SER A 201 14.35 5.15 4.97
CA SER A 201 15.73 5.47 5.38
C SER A 201 16.75 4.51 4.77
N ALA A 202 16.44 3.21 4.71
CA ALA A 202 17.30 2.22 4.08
C ALA A 202 17.48 2.47 2.56
N LEU A 203 16.43 2.94 1.89
CA LEU A 203 16.50 3.35 0.47
C LEU A 203 17.39 4.57 0.28
N ASP A 204 17.30 5.58 1.16
CA ASP A 204 18.13 6.78 1.12
C ASP A 204 19.61 6.42 1.28
N ASP A 205 19.95 5.65 2.31
CA ASP A 205 21.32 5.23 2.61
C ASP A 205 21.93 4.36 1.49
N GLY A 206 21.09 3.56 0.82
CA GLY A 206 21.48 2.68 -0.30
C GLY A 206 21.53 3.36 -1.67
N GLY A 207 21.15 4.66 -1.77
CA GLY A 207 20.96 5.35 -3.06
C GLY A 207 19.82 4.75 -3.90
N GLY A 208 18.90 4.05 -3.28
CA GLY A 208 17.78 3.36 -3.93
C GLY A 208 16.72 4.34 -4.47
N LEU A 209 16.53 5.49 -3.84
CA LEU A 209 15.57 6.51 -4.26
C LEU A 209 15.93 7.15 -5.61
N GLU A 210 17.21 7.27 -5.93
CA GLU A 210 17.65 7.79 -7.24
C GLU A 210 17.44 6.78 -8.39
N ARG A 211 17.20 5.52 -8.07
CA ARG A 211 17.06 4.41 -9.02
C ARG A 211 15.60 4.03 -9.31
N ARG A 212 14.64 4.51 -8.52
CA ARG A 212 13.20 4.31 -8.69
C ARG A 212 12.55 5.56 -9.29
#